data_817351e2102007cfacbfc87a6da69be4
#
_entry.id   817351e2102007cfacbfc87a6da69be4
#
_cell.length_a   1.000
_cell.length_b   1.000
_cell.length_c   1.000
_cell.angle_alpha   90.00
_cell.angle_beta   90.00
_cell.angle_gamma   90.00
#
_symmetry.space_group_name_H-M   'P 1'
#
loop_
_entity.id
_entity.type
_entity.pdbx_description
1 polymer ?
#
loop_
_entity_poly.entity_id
_entity_poly.type
_entity_poly.pdbx_seq_one_letter_code
_entity_poly.pdbx_strand_id
1 'polypeptide(L)'
;IGINFCQVSSQIYGTDATIEMHHGPLFTLFDYVAVVLEHFMKNNMKINTFRIADQVIQEHYDLHVQVVMLAITNHEAVHNRDIFLNIRQGFGDISGFIEKYKDDLTDNQKYRIHKYISICETTDSFDNNIFDIERVKKMVKL
;
A
#
# COMPACT_ATOMS: atom_id res chain seq x y z
N ILE A 1 10.19 6.89 -8.83
CA ILE A 1 10.58 6.89 -7.42
C ILE A 1 12.09 6.80 -7.38
N GLY A 2 12.81 7.80 -6.86
CA GLY A 2 14.28 7.85 -6.86
C GLY A 2 14.96 7.00 -5.76
N ILE A 3 14.25 6.04 -5.16
CA ILE A 3 14.77 5.21 -4.07
C ILE A 3 15.54 4.02 -4.64
N ASN A 4 16.84 3.98 -4.43
CA ASN A 4 17.73 2.91 -4.90
C ASN A 4 18.43 2.19 -3.74
N PHE A 5 17.68 1.93 -2.68
CA PHE A 5 18.15 1.16 -1.52
C PHE A 5 16.99 0.39 -0.88
N CYS A 6 17.33 -0.66 -0.13
CA CYS A 6 16.35 -1.44 0.62
C CYS A 6 15.84 -0.65 1.83
N GLN A 7 14.53 -0.39 1.91
CA GLN A 7 13.94 0.40 3.00
C GLN A 7 13.85 -0.36 4.33
N VAL A 8 14.01 -1.68 4.33
CA VAL A 8 14.10 -2.50 5.55
C VAL A 8 15.53 -2.50 6.08
N SER A 9 16.51 -2.61 5.18
CA SER A 9 17.93 -2.62 5.51
C SER A 9 18.61 -1.45 4.81
N SER A 10 18.56 -0.27 5.34
CA SER A 10 19.08 0.96 4.75
C SER A 10 20.55 0.91 4.25
N GLN A 11 21.23 -0.19 4.47
CA GLN A 11 22.62 -0.44 4.07
C GLN A 11 22.79 -1.20 2.75
N ILE A 12 21.71 -1.72 2.16
CA ILE A 12 21.76 -2.44 0.88
C ILE A 12 21.26 -1.54 -0.23
N TYR A 13 22.14 -1.23 -1.17
CA TYR A 13 21.88 -0.39 -2.34
C TYR A 13 21.71 -1.22 -3.61
N GLY A 14 21.16 -0.62 -4.65
CA GLY A 14 21.01 -1.24 -5.96
C GLY A 14 22.34 -1.60 -6.67
N THR A 15 23.47 -1.09 -6.16
CA THR A 15 24.82 -1.49 -6.55
C THR A 15 25.25 -2.84 -5.95
N ASP A 16 24.64 -3.22 -4.81
CA ASP A 16 25.02 -4.40 -4.02
C ASP A 16 24.07 -5.57 -4.26
N ALA A 17 22.80 -5.29 -4.52
CA ALA A 17 21.76 -6.29 -4.75
C ALA A 17 20.65 -5.72 -5.64
N THR A 18 19.86 -6.61 -6.24
CA THR A 18 18.64 -6.21 -6.94
C THR A 18 17.65 -5.60 -5.94
N ILE A 19 17.17 -4.40 -6.23
CA ILE A 19 16.11 -3.73 -5.48
C ILE A 19 14.81 -3.87 -6.26
N GLU A 20 13.79 -4.39 -5.60
CA GLU A 20 12.47 -4.64 -6.17
C GLU A 20 11.41 -3.79 -5.49
N MET A 21 10.41 -3.38 -6.24
CA MET A 21 9.24 -2.66 -5.73
C MET A 21 8.20 -3.65 -5.23
N HIS A 22 7.89 -3.59 -3.94
CA HIS A 22 6.84 -4.37 -3.29
C HIS A 22 5.60 -3.51 -3.07
N HIS A 23 4.44 -3.95 -3.55
CA HIS A 23 3.16 -3.31 -3.23
C HIS A 23 2.72 -3.74 -1.84
N GLY A 24 2.67 -2.80 -0.96
CA GLY A 24 2.36 -3.05 0.45
C GLY A 24 2.93 -1.93 1.32
N PRO A 25 2.83 -2.09 2.61
CA PRO A 25 2.48 -3.29 3.37
C PRO A 25 0.98 -3.58 3.53
N LEU A 26 0.10 -2.58 3.38
CA LEU A 26 -1.32 -2.76 3.67
C LEU A 26 -2.08 -3.44 2.53
N PHE A 27 -1.91 -2.95 1.31
CA PHE A 27 -2.58 -3.43 0.11
C PHE A 27 -1.59 -4.01 -0.90
N THR A 28 -1.96 -5.15 -1.48
CA THR A 28 -1.30 -5.71 -2.65
C THR A 28 -1.78 -4.99 -3.92
N LEU A 29 -1.10 -5.18 -5.04
CA LEU A 29 -1.58 -4.69 -6.34
C LEU A 29 -3.01 -5.16 -6.64
N PHE A 30 -3.35 -6.41 -6.29
CA PHE A 30 -4.70 -6.95 -6.48
C PHE A 30 -5.75 -6.23 -5.64
N ASP A 31 -5.42 -5.78 -4.44
CA ASP A 31 -6.34 -5.00 -3.61
C ASP A 31 -6.68 -3.65 -4.28
N TYR A 32 -5.68 -2.95 -4.83
CA TYR A 32 -5.90 -1.70 -5.57
C TYR A 32 -6.80 -1.92 -6.79
N VAL A 33 -6.52 -2.96 -7.58
CA VAL A 33 -7.34 -3.33 -8.75
C VAL A 33 -8.77 -3.65 -8.32
N ALA A 34 -8.96 -4.43 -7.26
CA ALA A 34 -10.29 -4.80 -6.77
C ALA A 34 -11.12 -3.59 -6.33
N VAL A 35 -10.50 -2.65 -5.62
CA VAL A 35 -11.18 -1.41 -5.17
C VAL A 35 -11.57 -0.54 -6.36
N VAL A 36 -10.66 -0.35 -7.32
CA VAL A 36 -10.96 0.43 -8.54
C VAL A 36 -12.07 -0.23 -9.35
N LEU A 37 -12.06 -1.56 -9.48
CA LEU A 37 -13.13 -2.29 -10.17
C LEU A 37 -14.48 -2.10 -9.47
N GLU A 38 -14.52 -2.22 -8.13
CA GLU A 38 -15.74 -2.00 -7.35
C GLU A 38 -16.27 -0.58 -7.54
N HIS A 39 -15.39 0.42 -7.54
CA HIS A 39 -15.75 1.81 -7.83
C HIS A 39 -16.43 1.97 -9.20
N PHE A 40 -15.87 1.35 -10.24
CA PHE A 40 -16.45 1.38 -11.59
C PHE A 40 -17.82 0.71 -11.63
N MET A 41 -17.97 -0.43 -10.94
CA MET A 41 -19.25 -1.16 -10.86
C MET A 41 -20.34 -0.33 -10.16
N LYS A 42 -20.06 0.21 -9.00
CA LYS A 42 -21.01 1.01 -8.22
C LYS A 42 -21.44 2.29 -8.92
N ASN A 43 -20.55 2.89 -9.68
CA ASN A 43 -20.84 4.13 -10.43
C ASN A 43 -21.34 3.90 -11.85
N ASN A 44 -21.70 2.66 -12.20
CA ASN A 44 -22.17 2.28 -13.55
C ASN A 44 -21.22 2.72 -14.68
N MET A 45 -19.93 2.75 -14.40
CA MET A 45 -18.91 3.10 -15.37
C MET A 45 -18.65 1.91 -16.30
N LYS A 46 -18.32 2.19 -17.57
CA LYS A 46 -17.98 1.12 -18.52
C LYS A 46 -16.74 0.37 -18.04
N ILE A 47 -16.91 -0.91 -17.72
CA ILE A 47 -15.82 -1.80 -17.30
C ILE A 47 -15.08 -2.30 -18.54
N ASN A 48 -13.77 -2.10 -18.51
CA ASN A 48 -12.83 -2.55 -19.53
C ASN A 48 -11.47 -2.70 -18.85
N THR A 49 -10.76 -3.78 -19.11
CA THR A 49 -9.45 -4.07 -18.48
C THR A 49 -8.46 -2.92 -18.63
N PHE A 50 -8.41 -2.29 -19.80
CA PHE A 50 -7.51 -1.15 -20.02
C PHE A 50 -7.88 0.06 -19.18
N ARG A 51 -9.17 0.37 -19.04
CA ARG A 51 -9.61 1.51 -18.20
C ARG A 51 -9.32 1.28 -16.71
N ILE A 52 -9.49 0.04 -16.25
CA ILE A 52 -9.13 -0.33 -14.87
C ILE A 52 -7.62 -0.19 -14.68
N ALA A 53 -6.83 -0.72 -15.61
CA ALA A 53 -5.38 -0.61 -15.58
C ALA A 53 -4.92 0.86 -15.61
N ASP A 54 -5.48 1.68 -16.50
CA ASP A 54 -5.17 3.11 -16.60
C ASP A 54 -5.47 3.84 -15.29
N GLN A 55 -6.61 3.53 -14.64
CA GLN A 55 -6.95 4.14 -13.37
C GLN A 55 -5.97 3.72 -12.25
N VAL A 56 -5.60 2.45 -12.19
CA VAL A 56 -4.60 1.96 -11.20
C VAL A 56 -3.23 2.60 -11.46
N ILE A 57 -2.84 2.75 -12.73
CA ILE A 57 -1.61 3.45 -13.10
C ILE A 57 -1.69 4.93 -12.68
N GLN A 58 -2.83 5.58 -12.88
CA GLN A 58 -3.03 6.96 -12.44
C GLN A 58 -2.87 7.10 -10.92
N GLU A 59 -3.40 6.14 -10.13
CA GLU A 59 -3.20 6.15 -8.67
C GLU A 59 -1.70 6.04 -8.28
N HIS A 60 -0.88 5.33 -9.09
CA HIS A 60 0.57 5.33 -8.87
C HIS A 60 1.19 6.71 -9.14
N TYR A 61 0.79 7.38 -10.22
CA TYR A 61 1.28 8.73 -10.54
C TYR A 61 0.83 9.77 -9.51
N ASP A 62 -0.37 9.62 -8.97
CA ASP A 62 -0.92 10.47 -7.91
C ASP A 62 -0.31 10.15 -6.52
N LEU A 63 0.61 9.19 -6.46
CA LEU A 63 1.28 8.71 -5.25
C LEU A 63 0.32 8.11 -4.20
N HIS A 64 -0.85 7.66 -4.59
CA HIS A 64 -1.84 7.02 -3.71
C HIS A 64 -1.55 5.54 -3.46
N VAL A 65 -0.73 4.91 -4.30
CA VAL A 65 -0.34 3.50 -4.13
C VAL A 65 0.89 3.42 -3.25
N GLN A 66 0.78 2.65 -2.16
CA GLN A 66 1.89 2.45 -1.25
C GLN A 66 2.81 1.34 -1.73
N VAL A 67 4.10 1.64 -1.81
CA VAL A 67 5.15 0.70 -2.18
C VAL A 67 6.33 0.78 -1.24
N VAL A 68 7.07 -0.33 -1.15
CA VAL A 68 8.33 -0.42 -0.38
C VAL A 68 9.40 -0.97 -1.31
N MET A 69 10.57 -0.34 -1.33
CA MET A 69 11.72 -0.81 -2.09
C MET A 69 12.52 -1.79 -1.23
N LEU A 70 12.68 -3.02 -1.70
CA LEU A 70 13.28 -4.11 -0.95
C LEU A 70 14.40 -4.77 -1.76
N ALA A 71 15.50 -5.15 -1.08
CA ALA A 71 16.42 -6.11 -1.65
C ALA A 71 15.69 -7.45 -1.86
N ILE A 72 16.03 -8.18 -2.92
CA ILE A 72 15.34 -9.43 -3.31
C ILE A 72 15.16 -10.40 -2.16
N THR A 73 16.18 -10.58 -1.32
CA THR A 73 16.12 -11.46 -0.14
C THR A 73 15.12 -11.00 0.90
N ASN A 74 15.01 -9.68 1.13
CA ASN A 74 14.02 -9.11 2.03
C ASN A 74 12.62 -9.17 1.42
N HIS A 75 12.49 -9.03 0.11
CA HIS A 75 11.23 -9.18 -0.62
C HIS A 75 10.69 -10.62 -0.47
N GLU A 76 11.53 -11.63 -0.64
CA GLU A 76 11.17 -13.01 -0.38
C GLU A 76 10.77 -13.26 1.08
N ALA A 77 11.50 -12.71 2.04
CA ALA A 77 11.20 -12.82 3.47
C ALA A 77 9.85 -12.17 3.84
N VAL A 78 9.49 -11.06 3.21
CA VAL A 78 8.17 -10.43 3.38
C VAL A 78 7.06 -11.34 2.84
N HIS A 79 7.23 -11.93 1.65
CA HIS A 79 6.26 -12.87 1.08
C HIS A 79 6.11 -14.14 1.94
N ASN A 80 7.19 -14.62 2.53
CA ASN A 80 7.19 -15.77 3.43
C ASN A 80 6.67 -15.44 4.85
N ARG A 81 6.38 -14.15 5.15
CA ARG A 81 5.95 -13.67 6.46
C ARG A 81 7.03 -13.74 7.56
N ASP A 82 8.29 -13.81 7.17
CA ASP A 82 9.43 -13.77 8.08
C ASP A 82 9.76 -12.34 8.53
N ILE A 83 9.39 -11.34 7.72
CA ILE A 83 9.53 -9.92 8.00
C ILE A 83 8.15 -9.25 7.94
N PHE A 84 7.84 -8.47 8.98
CA PHE A 84 6.67 -7.60 9.03
C PHE A 84 7.07 -6.18 8.59
N LEU A 85 6.37 -5.66 7.59
CA LEU A 85 6.52 -4.26 7.15
C LEU A 85 5.54 -3.38 7.91
N ASN A 86 6.06 -2.34 8.57
CA ASN A 86 5.22 -1.31 9.14
C ASN A 86 4.66 -0.41 8.04
N ILE A 87 3.39 0.00 8.16
CA ILE A 87 2.73 0.88 7.19
C ILE A 87 3.50 2.18 6.94
N ARG A 88 4.22 2.66 7.95
CA ARG A 88 5.04 3.89 7.87
C ARG A 88 6.35 3.72 7.10
N GLN A 89 6.74 2.50 6.78
CA GLN A 89 7.93 2.23 5.95
C GLN A 89 7.65 2.39 4.46
N GLY A 90 6.37 2.43 4.07
CA GLY A 90 5.98 2.57 2.67
C GLY A 90 6.17 3.98 2.13
N PHE A 91 6.36 4.09 0.84
CA PHE A 91 6.29 5.33 0.08
C PHE A 91 4.94 5.41 -0.62
N GLY A 92 4.30 6.57 -0.59
CA GLY A 92 2.98 6.81 -1.18
C GLY A 92 1.90 7.08 -0.13
N ASP A 93 0.95 7.94 -0.48
CA ASP A 93 -0.16 8.36 0.40
C ASP A 93 -1.33 7.36 0.32
N ILE A 94 -1.20 6.24 1.01
CA ILE A 94 -2.29 5.27 1.12
C ILE A 94 -3.54 5.87 1.80
N SER A 95 -3.37 6.89 2.64
CA SER A 95 -4.49 7.59 3.26
C SER A 95 -5.35 8.30 2.22
N GLY A 96 -4.71 8.92 1.22
CA GLY A 96 -5.40 9.54 0.08
C GLY A 96 -6.17 8.52 -0.76
N PHE A 97 -5.59 7.32 -1.00
CA PHE A 97 -6.30 6.23 -1.67
C PHE A 97 -7.55 5.80 -0.88
N ILE A 98 -7.37 5.53 0.41
CA ILE A 98 -8.47 5.09 1.28
C ILE A 98 -9.57 6.16 1.34
N GLU A 99 -9.22 7.45 1.42
CA GLU A 99 -10.20 8.54 1.42
C GLU A 99 -10.99 8.58 0.12
N LYS A 100 -10.31 8.48 -1.01
CA LYS A 100 -10.92 8.52 -2.35
C LYS A 100 -11.90 7.36 -2.57
N TYR A 101 -11.57 6.17 -2.08
CA TYR A 101 -12.31 4.93 -2.32
C TYR A 101 -12.97 4.34 -1.06
N LYS A 102 -13.19 5.12 -0.02
CA LYS A 102 -13.71 4.65 1.27
C LYS A 102 -15.03 3.86 1.18
N ASP A 103 -15.87 4.24 0.22
CA ASP A 103 -17.17 3.61 0.00
C ASP A 103 -17.08 2.34 -0.88
N ASP A 104 -15.93 2.09 -1.49
CA ASP A 104 -15.67 0.98 -2.40
C ASP A 104 -14.86 -0.14 -1.73
N LEU A 105 -14.42 0.08 -0.49
CA LEU A 105 -13.71 -0.92 0.30
C LEU A 105 -14.66 -2.01 0.79
N THR A 106 -14.25 -3.27 0.64
CA THR A 106 -14.95 -4.41 1.21
C THR A 106 -14.78 -4.45 2.74
N ASP A 107 -15.68 -5.14 3.43
CA ASP A 107 -15.57 -5.32 4.89
C ASP A 107 -14.27 -6.04 5.29
N ASN A 108 -13.78 -6.97 4.47
CA ASN A 108 -12.49 -7.62 4.68
C ASN A 108 -11.32 -6.62 4.57
N GLN A 109 -11.33 -5.74 3.58
CA GLN A 109 -10.29 -4.69 3.45
C GLN A 109 -10.34 -3.72 4.62
N LYS A 110 -11.52 -3.29 5.05
CA LYS A 110 -11.70 -2.44 6.25
C LYS A 110 -11.16 -3.13 7.50
N TYR A 111 -11.51 -4.40 7.72
CA TYR A 111 -10.98 -5.19 8.83
C TYR A 111 -9.45 -5.30 8.81
N ARG A 112 -8.86 -5.53 7.64
CA ARG A 112 -7.40 -5.59 7.47
C ARG A 112 -6.75 -4.25 7.78
N ILE A 113 -7.34 -3.13 7.35
CA ILE A 113 -6.86 -1.77 7.67
C ILE A 113 -6.79 -1.60 9.20
N HIS A 114 -7.87 -1.88 9.91
CA HIS A 114 -7.91 -1.73 11.38
C HIS A 114 -6.90 -2.64 12.08
N LYS A 115 -6.86 -3.91 11.68
CA LYS A 115 -5.90 -4.86 12.25
C LYS A 115 -4.45 -4.42 12.01
N TYR A 116 -4.14 -3.97 10.80
CA TYR A 116 -2.80 -3.54 10.44
C TYR A 116 -2.38 -2.29 11.22
N ILE A 117 -3.26 -1.30 11.34
CA ILE A 117 -3.03 -0.10 12.14
C ILE A 117 -2.75 -0.46 13.60
N SER A 118 -3.57 -1.34 14.18
CA SER A 118 -3.38 -1.79 15.57
C SER A 118 -2.01 -2.45 15.79
N ILE A 119 -1.56 -3.27 14.84
CA ILE A 119 -0.21 -3.88 14.91
C ILE A 119 0.87 -2.81 14.81
N CYS A 120 0.74 -1.86 13.89
CA CYS A 120 1.71 -0.79 13.72
C CYS A 120 1.83 0.14 14.93
N GLU A 121 0.73 0.36 15.67
CA GLU A 121 0.74 1.17 16.89
C GLU A 121 1.47 0.48 18.06
N THR A 122 1.55 -0.85 18.05
CA THR A 122 2.23 -1.64 19.08
C THR A 122 3.71 -1.90 18.77
N THR A 123 4.15 -1.61 17.54
CA THR A 123 5.55 -1.78 17.14
C THR A 123 6.24 -0.44 17.08
N ASP A 124 7.45 -0.34 17.64
CA ASP A 124 8.29 0.85 17.48
C ASP A 124 8.57 1.06 15.99
N SER A 125 8.09 2.16 15.46
CA SER A 125 8.11 2.42 14.04
C SER A 125 8.84 3.71 13.72
N PHE A 126 9.44 3.73 12.54
CA PHE A 126 10.02 4.93 11.97
C PHE A 126 8.97 6.04 11.88
N ASP A 127 9.35 7.22 12.36
CA ASP A 127 8.53 8.42 12.29
C ASP A 127 8.59 8.97 10.85
N ASN A 128 7.66 8.53 10.00
CA ASN A 128 7.44 9.20 8.73
C ASN A 128 5.99 9.70 8.68
N ASN A 129 5.81 10.95 8.34
CA ASN A 129 4.54 11.66 8.31
C ASN A 129 3.62 11.28 7.12
N ILE A 130 3.91 10.19 6.42
CA ILE A 130 3.23 9.83 5.16
C ILE A 130 1.88 9.15 5.41
N PHE A 131 1.68 8.57 6.60
CA PHE A 131 0.44 7.87 6.93
C PHE A 131 -0.23 8.46 8.18
N ASP A 132 -1.38 9.08 7.96
CA ASP A 132 -2.20 9.62 9.05
C ASP A 132 -3.18 8.56 9.56
N ILE A 133 -2.72 7.78 10.57
CA ILE A 133 -3.51 6.72 11.21
C ILE A 133 -4.83 7.26 11.75
N GLU A 134 -4.82 8.42 12.40
CA GLU A 134 -6.01 9.00 13.01
C GLU A 134 -7.05 9.42 11.95
N ARG A 135 -6.58 9.93 10.82
CA ARG A 135 -7.43 10.25 9.67
C ARG A 135 -8.09 8.99 9.11
N VAL A 136 -7.30 7.93 8.90
CA VAL A 136 -7.81 6.66 8.35
C VAL A 136 -8.81 6.01 9.30
N LYS A 137 -8.56 6.00 10.61
CA LYS A 137 -9.51 5.47 11.61
C LYS A 137 -10.86 6.17 11.57
N LYS A 138 -10.88 7.47 11.32
CA LYS A 138 -12.15 8.24 11.22
C LYS A 138 -12.93 7.91 9.94
N MET A 139 -12.22 7.59 8.85
CA MET A 139 -12.84 7.31 7.55
C MET A 139 -13.34 5.88 7.42
N VAL A 140 -12.60 4.92 7.96
CA VAL A 140 -12.90 3.49 7.84
C VAL A 140 -13.56 3.01 9.12
N LYS A 141 -14.89 3.14 9.18
CA LYS A 141 -15.70 2.57 10.27
C LYS A 141 -16.03 1.12 9.94
N LEU A 142 -15.84 0.24 10.92
CA LEU A 142 -16.36 -1.13 10.90
C LEU A 142 -17.85 -1.13 11.22
#